data_1008cab743bd4e43cabff7f6682f6bbf
#
_entry.id   1008cab743bd4e43cabff7f6682f6bbf
#
_cell.length_a   1.000
_cell.length_b   1.000
_cell.length_c   1.000
_cell.angle_alpha   90.00
_cell.angle_beta   90.00
_cell.angle_gamma   90.00
#
_symmetry.space_group_name_H-M   'P 1'
#
loop_
_entity.id
_entity.type
_entity.pdbx_description
1 polymer ?
#
loop_
_entity_poly.entity_id
_entity_poly.type
_entity_poly.pdbx_seq_one_letter_code
_entity_poly.pdbx_strand_id
1 'polypeptide(L)'
;VVYTPAIPKDHSELNFFIDKHYELKKRSEVLGMITKSSYTIGIAGTHGKTTTSSMVAHILKSAGMNCTAFLGGITKNYGTNLLLGNSVGKKYTVVEADEYDRSFLALYPDLAVITSMDADHLDIYGDHSYMVESYRLYAQQVKQGGRLIYKSGLQLADLEVEKNTYSIHGDADFNGDN
;
A
#
# COMPACT_ATOMS: atom_id res chain seq x y z
N VAL A 1 4.11 5.15 21.49
CA VAL A 1 2.71 4.68 21.32
C VAL A 1 2.34 4.76 19.86
N VAL A 2 1.61 3.75 19.35
CA VAL A 2 1.12 3.73 17.97
C VAL A 2 -0.40 3.88 17.99
N TYR A 3 -0.91 4.79 17.19
CA TYR A 3 -2.35 5.05 17.11
C TYR A 3 -2.86 5.11 15.66
N THR A 4 -4.18 5.00 15.48
CA THR A 4 -4.87 5.16 14.20
C THR A 4 -5.70 6.44 14.21
N PRO A 5 -5.87 7.14 13.08
CA PRO A 5 -6.75 8.32 12.98
C PRO A 5 -8.22 8.05 13.33
N ALA A 6 -8.64 6.78 13.35
CA ALA A 6 -10.00 6.37 13.73
C ALA A 6 -10.31 6.55 15.24
N ILE A 7 -9.27 6.76 16.08
CA ILE A 7 -9.47 7.04 17.51
C ILE A 7 -10.04 8.47 17.67
N PRO A 8 -11.13 8.65 18.42
CA PRO A 8 -11.67 9.98 18.72
C PRO A 8 -10.63 10.87 19.42
N LYS A 9 -10.65 12.17 19.13
CA LYS A 9 -9.69 13.13 19.72
C LYS A 9 -9.83 13.28 21.24
N ASP A 10 -11.00 12.99 21.78
CA ASP A 10 -11.34 13.03 23.21
C ASP A 10 -11.10 11.69 23.93
N HIS A 11 -10.47 10.70 23.26
CA HIS A 11 -10.22 9.40 23.85
C HIS A 11 -9.25 9.51 25.05
N SER A 12 -9.71 9.08 26.23
CA SER A 12 -9.00 9.29 27.51
C SER A 12 -7.60 8.69 27.56
N GLU A 13 -7.42 7.50 26.97
CA GLU A 13 -6.12 6.84 26.92
C GLU A 13 -5.14 7.56 25.97
N LEU A 14 -5.61 8.03 24.82
CA LEU A 14 -4.79 8.82 23.91
C LEU A 14 -4.33 10.12 24.59
N ASN A 15 -5.25 10.82 25.24
CA ASN A 15 -4.95 12.05 25.97
C ASN A 15 -3.98 11.82 27.12
N PHE A 16 -4.09 10.69 27.85
CA PHE A 16 -3.10 10.32 28.87
C PHE A 16 -1.68 10.24 28.29
N PHE A 17 -1.48 9.60 27.14
CA PHE A 17 -0.18 9.51 26.51
C PHE A 17 0.33 10.86 26.00
N ILE A 18 -0.56 11.73 25.50
CA ILE A 18 -0.24 13.09 25.08
C ILE A 18 0.23 13.90 26.28
N ASP A 19 -0.54 13.91 27.37
CA ASP A 19 -0.24 14.70 28.61
C ASP A 19 1.05 14.23 29.28
N LYS A 20 1.38 12.96 29.17
CA LYS A 20 2.62 12.39 29.70
C LYS A 20 3.80 12.50 28.73
N HIS A 21 3.65 13.22 27.62
CA HIS A 21 4.69 13.44 26.59
C HIS A 21 5.32 12.16 26.02
N TYR A 22 4.53 11.08 25.90
CA TYR A 22 5.00 9.91 25.17
C TYR A 22 5.14 10.20 23.68
N GLU A 23 6.14 9.59 23.04
CA GLU A 23 6.24 9.64 21.59
C GLU A 23 5.06 8.90 20.96
N LEU A 24 4.27 9.61 20.15
CA LEU A 24 3.14 9.06 19.41
C LEU A 24 3.48 9.00 17.92
N LYS A 25 3.16 7.87 17.31
CA LYS A 25 3.29 7.68 15.87
C LYS A 25 1.98 7.15 15.30
N LYS A 26 1.58 7.66 14.15
CA LYS A 26 0.47 7.06 13.40
C LYS A 26 0.86 5.66 12.91
N ARG A 27 -0.11 4.76 12.82
CA ARG A 27 0.10 3.42 12.25
C ARG A 27 0.76 3.47 10.86
N SER A 28 0.37 4.42 10.02
CA SER A 28 0.95 4.64 8.69
C SER A 28 2.43 5.03 8.75
N GLU A 29 2.84 5.85 9.72
CA GLU A 29 4.24 6.25 9.91
C GLU A 29 5.12 5.05 10.29
N VAL A 30 4.62 4.21 11.21
CA VAL A 30 5.33 2.97 11.61
C VAL A 30 5.44 2.01 10.43
N LEU A 31 4.35 1.85 9.66
CA LEU A 31 4.37 1.05 8.44
C LEU A 31 5.37 1.61 7.42
N GLY A 32 5.43 2.93 7.28
CA GLY A 32 6.44 3.62 6.47
C GLY A 32 7.88 3.31 6.89
N MET A 33 8.16 3.24 8.19
CA MET A 33 9.48 2.83 8.69
C MET A 33 9.83 1.39 8.29
N ILE A 34 8.86 0.48 8.35
CA ILE A 34 9.03 -0.93 7.93
C ILE A 34 9.30 -1.00 6.43
N THR A 35 8.55 -0.26 5.62
CA THR A 35 8.70 -0.27 4.16
C THR A 35 10.04 0.30 3.69
N LYS A 36 10.64 1.21 4.44
CA LYS A 36 12.00 1.70 4.15
C LYS A 36 13.09 0.65 4.33
N SER A 37 12.89 -0.29 5.25
CA SER A 37 13.91 -1.28 5.66
C SER A 37 13.81 -2.65 4.95
N SER A 38 12.86 -2.81 4.03
CA SER A 38 12.61 -4.07 3.31
C SER A 38 12.41 -3.83 1.82
N TYR A 39 12.47 -4.90 1.01
CA TYR A 39 11.94 -4.84 -0.35
C TYR A 39 10.42 -4.84 -0.28
N THR A 40 9.83 -3.71 -0.55
CA THR A 40 8.40 -3.48 -0.34
C THR A 40 7.61 -3.52 -1.64
N ILE A 41 6.53 -4.30 -1.64
CA ILE A 41 5.52 -4.37 -2.69
C ILE A 41 4.27 -3.71 -2.12
N GLY A 42 3.94 -2.53 -2.62
CA GLY A 42 2.77 -1.75 -2.19
C GLY A 42 1.66 -1.79 -3.21
N ILE A 43 0.47 -2.24 -2.81
CA ILE A 43 -0.69 -2.35 -3.69
C ILE A 43 -1.71 -1.27 -3.32
N ALA A 44 -1.90 -0.32 -4.21
CA ALA A 44 -2.87 0.77 -4.11
C ALA A 44 -3.97 0.64 -5.16
N GLY A 45 -5.01 1.44 -5.01
CA GLY A 45 -6.14 1.53 -5.94
C GLY A 45 -7.48 1.50 -5.22
N THR A 46 -8.51 2.10 -5.79
CA THR A 46 -9.85 2.11 -5.19
C THR A 46 -10.43 0.70 -5.06
N HIS A 47 -10.11 -0.19 -6.00
CA HIS A 47 -10.60 -1.58 -6.02
C HIS A 47 -9.46 -2.58 -6.21
N GLY A 48 -9.62 -3.79 -5.66
CA GLY A 48 -8.70 -4.91 -5.85
C GLY A 48 -7.46 -4.95 -4.96
N LYS A 49 -7.23 -3.96 -4.09
CA LYS A 49 -6.08 -3.92 -3.16
C LYS A 49 -5.91 -5.20 -2.35
N THR A 50 -6.93 -5.57 -1.57
CA THR A 50 -6.89 -6.74 -0.68
C THR A 50 -6.71 -8.05 -1.44
N THR A 51 -7.39 -8.21 -2.57
CA THR A 51 -7.25 -9.40 -3.40
C THR A 51 -5.83 -9.52 -3.94
N THR A 52 -5.32 -8.46 -4.57
CA THR A 52 -3.99 -8.46 -5.19
C THR A 52 -2.88 -8.63 -4.14
N SER A 53 -2.96 -7.90 -3.02
CA SER A 53 -1.96 -8.04 -1.94
C SER A 53 -1.96 -9.43 -1.32
N SER A 54 -3.14 -10.04 -1.14
CA SER A 54 -3.26 -11.41 -0.64
C SER A 54 -2.67 -12.44 -1.62
N MET A 55 -2.90 -12.28 -2.92
CA MET A 55 -2.34 -13.14 -3.96
C MET A 55 -0.82 -13.04 -3.99
N VAL A 56 -0.26 -11.83 -3.99
CA VAL A 56 1.18 -11.59 -3.98
C VAL A 56 1.82 -12.19 -2.72
N ALA A 57 1.24 -11.94 -1.55
CA ALA A 57 1.72 -12.51 -0.30
C ALA A 57 1.70 -14.05 -0.32
N HIS A 58 0.63 -14.65 -0.87
CA HIS A 58 0.52 -16.10 -1.00
C HIS A 58 1.59 -16.68 -1.93
N ILE A 59 1.82 -16.06 -3.08
CA ILE A 59 2.86 -16.49 -4.04
C ILE A 59 4.25 -16.46 -3.38
N LEU A 60 4.61 -15.36 -2.71
CA LEU A 60 5.89 -15.23 -2.03
C LEU A 60 6.07 -16.25 -0.92
N LYS A 61 5.03 -16.47 -0.10
CA LYS A 61 5.04 -17.49 0.96
C LYS A 61 5.17 -18.90 0.40
N SER A 62 4.42 -19.23 -0.64
CA SER A 62 4.46 -20.55 -1.30
C SER A 62 5.80 -20.83 -1.97
N ALA A 63 6.49 -19.77 -2.43
CA ALA A 63 7.85 -19.86 -2.96
C ALA A 63 8.93 -19.92 -1.86
N GLY A 64 8.57 -20.01 -0.58
CA GLY A 64 9.52 -20.06 0.55
C GLY A 64 10.23 -18.75 0.83
N MET A 65 9.77 -17.63 0.26
CA MET A 65 10.39 -16.32 0.47
C MET A 65 10.07 -15.75 1.86
N ASN A 66 11.02 -15.03 2.43
CA ASN A 66 10.86 -14.34 3.72
C ASN A 66 9.93 -13.13 3.57
N CYS A 67 8.61 -13.38 3.61
CA CYS A 67 7.56 -12.40 3.37
C CYS A 67 6.78 -12.05 4.63
N THR A 68 6.77 -10.77 4.97
CA THR A 68 5.80 -10.16 5.90
C THR A 68 4.72 -9.48 5.08
N ALA A 69 3.44 -9.64 5.45
CA ALA A 69 2.35 -9.01 4.72
C ALA A 69 1.35 -8.33 5.68
N PHE A 70 1.00 -7.09 5.36
CA PHE A 70 -0.04 -6.29 6.01
C PHE A 70 -1.21 -6.15 5.03
N LEU A 71 -2.29 -6.86 5.29
CA LEU A 71 -3.42 -7.02 4.38
C LEU A 71 -4.68 -6.35 4.95
N GLY A 72 -5.55 -5.86 4.08
CA GLY A 72 -6.79 -5.16 4.48
C GLY A 72 -7.89 -6.09 5.00
N GLY A 73 -7.76 -7.41 4.81
CA GLY A 73 -8.76 -8.39 5.24
C GLY A 73 -8.16 -9.72 5.65
N ILE A 74 -8.92 -10.50 6.41
CA ILE A 74 -8.53 -11.84 6.84
C ILE A 74 -8.52 -12.78 5.62
N THR A 75 -7.36 -13.35 5.33
CA THR A 75 -7.21 -14.29 4.21
C THR A 75 -7.73 -15.68 4.57
N LYS A 76 -8.42 -16.33 3.65
CA LYS A 76 -8.92 -17.70 3.85
C LYS A 76 -7.78 -18.70 4.04
N ASN A 77 -6.67 -18.54 3.33
CA ASN A 77 -5.54 -19.46 3.37
C ASN A 77 -4.77 -19.43 4.69
N TYR A 78 -4.79 -18.32 5.41
CA TYR A 78 -3.97 -18.12 6.60
C TYR A 78 -4.78 -17.78 7.86
N GLY A 79 -6.06 -17.46 7.72
CA GLY A 79 -6.92 -17.09 8.85
C GLY A 79 -6.54 -15.77 9.54
N THR A 80 -5.74 -14.93 8.87
CA THR A 80 -5.23 -13.67 9.42
C THR A 80 -5.03 -12.63 8.32
N ASN A 81 -4.91 -11.38 8.71
CA ASN A 81 -4.52 -10.26 7.86
C ASN A 81 -3.06 -9.81 8.08
N LEU A 82 -2.32 -10.49 8.96
CA LEU A 82 -0.91 -10.26 9.21
C LEU A 82 -0.13 -11.56 9.00
N LEU A 83 0.75 -11.58 8.02
CA LEU A 83 1.71 -12.66 7.84
C LEU A 83 3.08 -12.18 8.30
N LEU A 84 3.77 -12.97 9.10
CA LEU A 84 5.12 -12.66 9.55
C LEU A 84 6.15 -13.47 8.75
N GLY A 85 7.19 -12.78 8.32
CA GLY A 85 8.37 -13.39 7.74
C GLY A 85 9.31 -13.92 8.82
N ASN A 86 10.38 -14.57 8.39
CA ASN A 86 11.47 -15.02 9.25
C ASN A 86 12.45 -13.85 9.51
N SER A 87 13.35 -14.01 10.48
CA SER A 87 14.40 -13.03 10.76
C SER A 87 15.61 -13.13 9.83
N VAL A 88 15.69 -14.16 8.97
CA VAL A 88 16.86 -14.49 8.15
C VAL A 88 16.62 -14.21 6.67
N GLY A 89 17.66 -13.70 5.98
CA GLY A 89 17.65 -13.47 4.54
C GLY A 89 17.00 -12.15 4.09
N LYS A 90 16.84 -12.00 2.76
CA LYS A 90 16.22 -10.82 2.16
C LYS A 90 14.76 -10.73 2.60
N LYS A 91 14.38 -9.59 3.16
CA LYS A 91 13.03 -9.35 3.68
C LYS A 91 12.15 -8.73 2.59
N TYR A 92 11.00 -9.33 2.36
CA TYR A 92 9.96 -8.81 1.50
C TYR A 92 8.78 -8.35 2.37
N THR A 93 8.25 -7.18 2.07
CA THR A 93 7.04 -6.67 2.73
C THR A 93 5.97 -6.44 1.67
N VAL A 94 4.83 -7.11 1.82
CA VAL A 94 3.63 -6.82 1.03
C VAL A 94 2.72 -5.95 1.87
N VAL A 95 2.28 -4.83 1.33
CA VAL A 95 1.43 -3.89 2.04
C VAL A 95 0.26 -3.45 1.17
N GLU A 96 -0.93 -3.52 1.72
CA GLU A 96 -2.08 -2.84 1.17
C GLU A 96 -1.94 -1.33 1.44
N ALA A 97 -1.74 -0.58 0.38
CA ALA A 97 -1.51 0.86 0.42
C ALA A 97 -2.87 1.58 0.38
N ASP A 98 -3.39 1.86 1.57
CA ASP A 98 -4.71 2.46 1.77
C ASP A 98 -4.67 3.96 1.46
N GLU A 99 -5.50 4.40 0.53
CA GLU A 99 -5.67 5.80 0.15
C GLU A 99 -6.45 6.62 1.19
N TYR A 100 -7.21 5.96 2.07
CA TYR A 100 -7.93 6.63 3.12
C TYR A 100 -7.01 7.50 3.97
N ASP A 101 -7.40 8.75 4.25
CA ASP A 101 -6.58 9.75 4.98
C ASP A 101 -5.17 9.93 4.36
N ARG A 102 -4.99 9.58 3.08
CA ARG A 102 -3.70 9.63 2.37
C ARG A 102 -2.58 8.84 3.08
N SER A 103 -2.95 7.81 3.85
CA SER A 103 -2.01 7.00 4.64
C SER A 103 -0.92 6.34 3.81
N PHE A 104 -1.22 5.99 2.55
CA PHE A 104 -0.26 5.38 1.63
C PHE A 104 0.92 6.29 1.28
N LEU A 105 0.79 7.62 1.49
CA LEU A 105 1.90 8.55 1.30
C LEU A 105 3.00 8.44 2.36
N ALA A 106 2.82 7.63 3.38
CA ALA A 106 3.89 7.27 4.30
C ALA A 106 4.77 6.11 3.79
N LEU A 107 4.34 5.40 2.72
CA LEU A 107 4.98 4.18 2.23
C LEU A 107 6.03 4.49 1.16
N TYR A 108 7.09 3.66 1.12
CA TYR A 108 8.19 3.78 0.15
C TYR A 108 8.41 2.41 -0.52
N PRO A 109 7.63 2.08 -1.57
CA PRO A 109 7.71 0.79 -2.22
C PRO A 109 8.92 0.67 -3.16
N ASP A 110 9.47 -0.52 -3.28
CA ASP A 110 10.36 -0.91 -4.39
C ASP A 110 9.53 -1.29 -5.63
N LEU A 111 8.36 -1.88 -5.41
CA LEU A 111 7.38 -2.19 -6.43
C LEU A 111 6.02 -1.63 -6.00
N ALA A 112 5.53 -0.63 -6.70
CA ALA A 112 4.17 -0.12 -6.53
C ALA A 112 3.23 -0.75 -7.57
N VAL A 113 2.03 -1.11 -7.14
CA VAL A 113 0.94 -1.52 -8.04
C VAL A 113 -0.24 -0.58 -7.83
N ILE A 114 -0.80 -0.04 -8.91
CA ILE A 114 -2.03 0.76 -8.87
C ILE A 114 -3.09 0.08 -9.75
N THR A 115 -4.11 -0.45 -9.10
CA THR A 115 -5.14 -1.27 -9.74
C THR A 115 -6.26 -0.46 -10.38
N SER A 116 -6.61 0.66 -9.77
CA SER A 116 -7.67 1.57 -10.23
C SER A 116 -7.52 2.94 -9.56
N MET A 117 -8.15 3.96 -10.14
CA MET A 117 -8.21 5.32 -9.60
C MET A 117 -9.63 5.88 -9.78
N ASP A 118 -10.66 5.04 -9.54
CA ASP A 118 -12.06 5.43 -9.65
C ASP A 118 -12.43 6.40 -8.52
N ALA A 119 -13.43 7.25 -8.75
CA ALA A 119 -13.88 8.20 -7.74
C ALA A 119 -14.47 7.47 -6.52
N ASP A 120 -13.78 7.54 -5.41
CA ASP A 120 -14.18 7.00 -4.11
C ASP A 120 -13.72 7.93 -2.99
N HIS A 121 -14.28 7.79 -1.79
CA HIS A 121 -13.92 8.60 -0.63
C HIS A 121 -13.95 10.14 -0.88
N LEU A 122 -14.91 10.61 -1.69
CA LEU A 122 -15.04 12.04 -2.03
C LEU A 122 -15.32 12.92 -0.80
N ASP A 123 -15.83 12.36 0.28
CA ASP A 123 -15.97 12.99 1.59
C ASP A 123 -14.62 13.42 2.19
N ILE A 124 -13.53 12.73 1.84
CA ILE A 124 -12.17 13.03 2.30
C ILE A 124 -11.41 13.86 1.27
N TYR A 125 -11.51 13.48 0.01
CA TYR A 125 -10.76 14.14 -1.07
C TYR A 125 -11.45 15.40 -1.60
N GLY A 126 -12.76 15.54 -1.40
CA GLY A 126 -13.55 16.65 -1.91
C GLY A 126 -13.78 16.60 -3.42
N ASP A 127 -12.76 16.28 -4.21
CA ASP A 127 -12.79 16.17 -5.66
C ASP A 127 -11.94 15.00 -6.14
N HIS A 128 -12.36 14.38 -7.26
CA HIS A 128 -11.62 13.27 -7.89
C HIS A 128 -10.18 13.66 -8.30
N SER A 129 -9.96 14.91 -8.69
CA SER A 129 -8.62 15.39 -9.08
C SER A 129 -7.61 15.30 -7.93
N TYR A 130 -8.02 15.60 -6.70
CA TYR A 130 -7.15 15.46 -5.51
C TYR A 130 -6.82 14.00 -5.20
N MET A 131 -7.74 13.09 -5.47
CA MET A 131 -7.49 11.67 -5.33
C MET A 131 -6.48 11.18 -6.39
N VAL A 132 -6.67 11.56 -7.66
CA VAL A 132 -5.72 11.26 -8.74
C VAL A 132 -4.33 11.79 -8.40
N GLU A 133 -4.23 13.04 -7.92
CA GLU A 133 -2.96 13.63 -7.50
C GLU A 133 -2.32 12.85 -6.34
N SER A 134 -3.09 12.36 -5.40
CA SER A 134 -2.57 11.53 -4.30
C SER A 134 -1.98 10.21 -4.80
N TYR A 135 -2.60 9.55 -5.78
CA TYR A 135 -2.02 8.35 -6.41
C TYR A 135 -0.74 8.68 -7.19
N ARG A 136 -0.69 9.84 -7.85
CA ARG A 136 0.52 10.31 -8.54
C ARG A 136 1.67 10.53 -7.54
N LEU A 137 1.41 11.18 -6.42
CA LEU A 137 2.37 11.36 -5.34
C LEU A 137 2.85 10.01 -4.76
N TYR A 138 1.93 9.05 -4.57
CA TYR A 138 2.32 7.71 -4.15
C TYR A 138 3.23 7.00 -5.16
N ALA A 139 2.92 7.10 -6.45
CA ALA A 139 3.74 6.53 -7.51
C ALA A 139 5.16 7.13 -7.55
N GLN A 140 5.30 8.42 -7.25
CA GLN A 140 6.60 9.12 -7.17
C GLN A 140 7.43 8.71 -5.94
N GLN A 141 6.83 8.05 -4.95
CA GLN A 141 7.54 7.52 -3.78
C GLN A 141 8.19 6.16 -4.02
N VAL A 142 8.05 5.60 -5.21
CA VAL A 142 8.80 4.41 -5.62
C VAL A 142 10.29 4.69 -5.45
N LYS A 143 10.98 3.79 -4.75
CA LYS A 143 12.42 3.95 -4.48
C LYS A 143 13.21 3.97 -5.79
N GLN A 144 14.38 4.59 -5.75
CA GLN A 144 15.30 4.59 -6.88
C GLN A 144 15.62 3.16 -7.33
N GLY A 145 15.47 2.87 -8.62
CA GLY A 145 15.59 1.54 -9.20
C GLY A 145 14.39 0.62 -8.94
N GLY A 146 13.34 1.15 -8.31
CA GLY A 146 12.06 0.46 -8.16
C GLY A 146 11.17 0.62 -9.39
N ARG A 147 9.95 0.09 -9.33
CA ARG A 147 9.03 0.02 -10.47
C ARG A 147 7.59 0.28 -10.10
N LEU A 148 6.86 0.92 -10.99
CA LEU A 148 5.42 1.08 -10.94
C LEU A 148 4.77 0.11 -11.94
N ILE A 149 3.78 -0.68 -11.50
CA ILE A 149 2.88 -1.43 -12.36
C ILE A 149 1.49 -0.86 -12.20
N TYR A 150 0.83 -0.48 -13.30
CA TYR A 150 -0.50 0.12 -13.21
C TYR A 150 -1.41 -0.34 -14.35
N LYS A 151 -2.71 -0.30 -14.09
CA LYS A 151 -3.72 -0.61 -15.10
C LYS A 151 -3.63 0.37 -16.26
N SER A 152 -3.59 -0.14 -17.48
CA SER A 152 -3.59 0.67 -18.70
C SER A 152 -4.76 1.67 -18.72
N GLY A 153 -4.52 2.89 -19.19
CA GLY A 153 -5.50 3.96 -19.24
C GLY A 153 -5.54 4.88 -17.99
N LEU A 154 -4.83 4.56 -16.91
CA LEU A 154 -4.72 5.48 -15.77
C LEU A 154 -3.78 6.65 -16.08
N GLN A 155 -4.03 7.82 -15.47
CA GLN A 155 -3.30 9.09 -15.70
C GLN A 155 -1.93 9.09 -15.00
N LEU A 156 -1.06 8.14 -15.33
CA LEU A 156 0.26 7.92 -14.72
C LEU A 156 1.38 7.79 -15.75
N ALA A 157 1.06 7.89 -17.04
CA ALA A 157 2.02 7.65 -18.13
C ALA A 157 3.17 8.67 -18.17
N ASP A 158 2.93 9.90 -17.74
CA ASP A 158 3.86 11.03 -17.75
C ASP A 158 4.85 11.03 -16.58
N LEU A 159 4.67 10.17 -15.57
CA LEU A 159 5.57 10.13 -14.41
C LEU A 159 6.97 9.62 -14.78
N GLU A 160 7.99 10.22 -14.20
CA GLU A 160 9.40 9.84 -14.37
C GLU A 160 9.80 8.69 -13.41
N VAL A 161 9.14 7.53 -13.53
CA VAL A 161 9.45 6.31 -12.80
C VAL A 161 9.49 5.14 -13.77
N GLU A 162 10.36 4.16 -13.56
CA GLU A 162 10.29 2.92 -14.33
C GLU A 162 8.92 2.27 -14.16
N LYS A 163 8.23 2.01 -15.27
CA LYS A 163 6.84 1.59 -15.23
C LYS A 163 6.49 0.57 -16.28
N ASN A 164 5.50 -0.25 -15.96
CA ASN A 164 4.83 -1.15 -16.89
C ASN A 164 3.32 -1.05 -16.68
N THR A 165 2.60 -1.33 -17.75
CA THR A 165 1.14 -1.39 -17.76
C THR A 165 0.65 -2.82 -17.77
N TYR A 166 -0.56 -3.04 -17.26
CA TYR A 166 -1.29 -4.28 -17.46
C TYR A 166 -2.72 -4.02 -17.93
N SER A 167 -3.26 -4.97 -18.69
CA SER A 167 -4.66 -4.95 -19.17
C SER A 167 -5.21 -6.36 -19.30
N ILE A 168 -6.54 -6.49 -19.16
CA ILE A 168 -7.28 -7.70 -19.56
C ILE A 168 -7.73 -7.55 -21.02
N HIS A 169 -7.98 -6.29 -21.47
CA HIS A 169 -8.42 -5.97 -22.81
C HIS A 169 -7.65 -4.74 -23.31
N GLY A 170 -6.92 -4.89 -24.40
CA GLY A 170 -6.17 -3.80 -25.03
C GLY A 170 -4.64 -3.90 -24.87
N ASP A 171 -3.93 -2.95 -25.43
CA ASP A 171 -2.47 -2.93 -25.43
C ASP A 171 -1.91 -2.55 -24.05
N ALA A 172 -1.04 -3.40 -23.55
CA ALA A 172 -0.27 -3.19 -22.33
C ALA A 172 1.00 -4.05 -22.35
N ASP A 173 1.97 -3.78 -21.46
CA ASP A 173 3.18 -4.60 -21.33
C ASP A 173 2.84 -6.03 -20.86
N PHE A 174 1.79 -6.16 -20.04
CA PHE A 174 1.27 -7.44 -19.58
C PHE A 174 -0.21 -7.56 -19.92
N ASN A 175 -0.53 -8.53 -20.76
CA ASN A 175 -1.91 -8.81 -21.16
C ASN A 175 -2.41 -10.10 -20.52
N GLY A 176 -3.60 -10.05 -19.93
CA GLY A 176 -4.34 -11.24 -19.52
C GLY A 176 -5.20 -11.72 -20.69
N ASP A 177 -5.10 -13.01 -21.00
CA ASP A 177 -6.04 -13.68 -21.92
C ASP A 177 -7.24 -14.21 -21.13
N ASN A 178 -8.45 -14.10 -21.73
CA ASN A 178 -9.67 -14.72 -21.19
C ASN A 178 -9.79 -16.17 -21.64
#